data_d6bad8ed008ba0db6e28829396f53694
#
_entry.id   d6bad8ed008ba0db6e28829396f53694
#
_cell.length_a   1.000
_cell.length_b   1.000
_cell.length_c   1.000
_cell.angle_alpha   90.00
_cell.angle_beta   90.00
_cell.angle_gamma   90.00
#
_symmetry.space_group_name_H-M   'P 1'
#
loop_
_entity.id
_entity.type
_entity.pdbx_description
1 polymer ?
#
loop_
_entity_poly.entity_id
_entity_poly.type
_entity_poly.pdbx_seq_one_letter_code
_entity_poly.pdbx_strand_id
1 'polypeptide(L)'
;MRVVLVGPASRRQRLQALFTGGIDVVAEAASLSAARAAGHDADAYLLVANVAEDEPLVESLTARETQVLELVADGLPNKLIASALGVSDETVKFHLGSIFGKLGASNRTDAVRRALRRHLIPL
;
A
#
# COMPACT_ATOMS: atom_id res chain seq x y z
N MET A 1 7.91 -7.85 28.46
CA MET A 1 8.62 -8.27 27.25
C MET A 1 9.39 -7.11 26.66
N ARG A 2 10.67 -7.29 26.47
CA ARG A 2 11.54 -6.24 25.95
C ARG A 2 11.70 -6.40 24.44
N VAL A 3 11.40 -5.35 23.67
CA VAL A 3 11.42 -5.42 22.21
C VAL A 3 12.24 -4.29 21.61
N VAL A 4 12.80 -4.55 20.44
CA VAL A 4 13.38 -3.53 19.58
C VAL A 4 12.37 -3.24 18.46
N LEU A 5 11.99 -1.99 18.32
CA LEU A 5 11.03 -1.56 17.32
C LEU A 5 11.77 -1.19 16.04
N VAL A 6 11.47 -1.87 14.94
CA VAL A 6 12.18 -1.75 13.67
C VAL A 6 11.25 -1.24 12.57
N GLY A 7 11.63 -0.16 11.92
CA GLY A 7 10.85 0.39 10.82
C GLY A 7 11.00 1.89 10.66
N PRO A 8 10.22 2.51 9.75
CA PRO A 8 10.24 3.96 9.54
C PRO A 8 9.86 4.75 10.80
N ALA A 9 10.52 5.86 11.06
CA ALA A 9 10.33 6.65 12.27
C ALA A 9 8.88 7.06 12.53
N SER A 10 8.17 7.50 11.50
CA SER A 10 6.77 7.93 11.62
C SER A 10 5.85 6.82 12.09
N ARG A 11 6.09 5.59 11.64
CA ARG A 11 5.29 4.43 12.04
C ARG A 11 5.68 3.93 13.41
N ARG A 12 6.96 3.97 13.74
CA ARG A 12 7.43 3.60 15.09
C ARG A 12 6.76 4.46 16.15
N GLN A 13 6.66 5.76 15.92
CA GLN A 13 6.01 6.69 16.85
C GLN A 13 4.53 6.38 17.05
N ARG A 14 3.82 6.05 15.97
CA ARG A 14 2.40 5.67 16.05
C ARG A 14 2.19 4.40 16.87
N LEU A 15 3.05 3.42 16.70
CA LEU A 15 2.95 2.16 17.41
C LEU A 15 3.30 2.29 18.89
N GLN A 16 4.28 3.10 19.23
CA GLN A 16 4.64 3.32 20.62
C GLN A 16 3.46 3.85 21.45
N ALA A 17 2.64 4.68 20.84
CA ALA A 17 1.45 5.22 21.51
C ALA A 17 0.39 4.16 21.82
N LEU A 18 0.43 3.03 21.12
CA LEU A 18 -0.51 1.93 21.30
C LEU A 18 -0.05 0.89 22.32
N PHE A 19 1.23 0.91 22.68
CA PHE A 19 1.76 -0.08 23.63
C PHE A 19 1.42 0.33 25.05
N THR A 20 0.59 -0.46 25.69
CA THR A 20 0.21 -0.30 27.09
C THR A 20 0.46 -1.61 27.83
N GLY A 21 1.27 -1.56 28.88
CA GLY A 21 1.52 -2.69 29.76
C GLY A 21 2.19 -3.92 29.13
N GLY A 22 3.17 -4.50 29.75
CA GLY A 22 3.78 -5.75 29.36
C GLY A 22 4.75 -5.73 28.17
N ILE A 23 4.79 -4.64 27.40
CA ILE A 23 5.74 -4.49 26.28
C ILE A 23 6.58 -3.25 26.51
N ASP A 24 7.91 -3.44 26.65
CA ASP A 24 8.87 -2.36 26.81
C ASP A 24 9.69 -2.19 25.54
N VAL A 25 9.58 -1.03 24.90
CA VAL A 25 10.43 -0.69 23.76
C VAL A 25 11.77 -0.19 24.31
N VAL A 26 12.78 -1.04 24.25
CA VAL A 26 14.11 -0.73 24.78
C VAL A 26 15.01 -0.03 23.78
N ALA A 27 14.71 -0.12 22.50
CA ALA A 27 15.45 0.52 21.42
C ALA A 27 14.62 0.60 20.15
N GLU A 28 15.07 1.43 19.23
CA GLU A 28 14.46 1.60 17.92
C GLU A 28 15.53 1.54 16.82
N ALA A 29 15.18 1.04 15.65
CA ALA A 29 16.06 0.99 14.50
C ALA A 29 15.27 1.18 13.20
N ALA A 30 15.94 1.70 12.18
CA ALA A 30 15.34 1.91 10.87
C ALA A 30 15.21 0.60 10.06
N SER A 31 16.09 -0.38 10.34
CA SER A 31 16.08 -1.67 9.65
C SER A 31 16.46 -2.79 10.61
N LEU A 32 16.11 -4.02 10.24
CA LEU A 32 16.49 -5.20 11.02
C LEU A 32 18.00 -5.40 11.08
N SER A 33 18.71 -5.10 9.99
CA SER A 33 20.17 -5.16 9.95
C SER A 33 20.81 -4.21 10.96
N ALA A 34 20.30 -2.97 11.02
CA ALA A 34 20.78 -1.96 11.98
C ALA A 34 20.49 -2.40 13.41
N ALA A 35 19.31 -2.97 13.67
CA ALA A 35 18.92 -3.45 14.97
C ALA A 35 19.84 -4.59 15.46
N ARG A 36 20.16 -5.52 14.59
CA ARG A 36 21.06 -6.65 14.92
C ARG A 36 22.49 -6.19 15.14
N ALA A 37 22.95 -5.25 14.30
CA ALA A 37 24.31 -4.71 14.41
C ALA A 37 24.54 -3.96 15.74
N ALA A 38 23.51 -3.34 16.27
CA ALA A 38 23.58 -2.60 17.54
C ALA A 38 23.64 -3.50 18.78
N GLY A 39 23.28 -4.78 18.66
CA GLY A 39 23.43 -5.77 19.72
C GLY A 39 22.59 -5.51 20.97
N HIS A 40 21.32 -5.13 20.79
CA HIS A 40 20.44 -4.86 21.91
C HIS A 40 20.05 -6.13 22.67
N ASP A 41 20.00 -6.03 23.98
CA ASP A 41 19.49 -7.07 24.86
C ASP A 41 17.97 -6.97 24.91
N ALA A 42 17.31 -7.69 24.02
CA ALA A 42 15.86 -7.71 23.90
C ALA A 42 15.34 -9.12 23.65
N ASP A 43 14.07 -9.34 24.03
CA ASP A 43 13.44 -10.64 23.86
C ASP A 43 13.01 -10.90 22.41
N ALA A 44 12.68 -9.82 21.69
CA ALA A 44 12.18 -9.92 20.32
C ALA A 44 12.38 -8.62 19.54
N TYR A 45 12.27 -8.74 18.23
CA TYR A 45 12.21 -7.60 17.33
C TYR A 45 10.78 -7.47 16.81
N LEU A 46 10.19 -6.27 16.94
CA LEU A 46 8.89 -5.97 16.39
C LEU A 46 9.08 -5.21 15.08
N LEU A 47 8.76 -5.85 13.97
CA LEU A 47 8.89 -5.28 12.65
C LEU A 47 7.65 -4.49 12.27
N VAL A 48 7.83 -3.21 12.05
CA VAL A 48 6.76 -2.35 11.52
C VAL A 48 6.84 -2.43 10.01
N ALA A 49 5.81 -2.99 9.38
CA ALA A 49 5.79 -3.14 7.94
C ALA A 49 5.96 -1.79 7.25
N ASN A 50 6.92 -1.71 6.34
CA ASN A 50 7.03 -0.57 5.45
C ASN A 50 6.01 -0.77 4.34
N VAL A 51 4.84 -0.22 4.53
CA VAL A 51 3.76 -0.34 3.56
C VAL A 51 3.74 0.93 2.74
N ALA A 52 4.47 0.94 1.64
CA ALA A 52 4.39 2.04 0.68
C ALA A 52 2.95 2.27 0.21
N GLU A 53 2.14 1.23 0.30
CA GLU A 53 0.73 1.24 -0.03
C GLU A 53 -0.14 2.06 0.94
N ASP A 54 0.38 2.41 2.12
CA ASP A 54 -0.33 3.27 3.07
C ASP A 54 -0.12 4.76 2.79
N GLU A 55 0.69 5.10 1.79
CA GLU A 55 0.78 6.48 1.35
C GLU A 55 -0.58 6.94 0.82
N PRO A 56 -1.06 8.13 1.24
CA PRO A 56 -2.32 8.63 0.73
C PRO A 56 -2.24 8.81 -0.79
N LEU A 57 -3.35 8.57 -1.48
CA LEU A 57 -3.44 8.87 -2.90
C LEU A 57 -3.20 10.36 -3.12
N VAL A 58 -2.46 10.69 -4.19
CA VAL A 58 -2.26 12.09 -4.60
C VAL A 58 -3.62 12.73 -4.89
N GLU A 59 -4.51 11.98 -5.53
CA GLU A 59 -5.89 12.35 -5.79
C GLU A 59 -6.79 11.14 -5.63
N SER A 60 -8.06 11.39 -5.28
CA SER A 60 -9.06 10.33 -5.27
C SER A 60 -9.39 9.89 -6.69
N LEU A 61 -9.73 8.62 -6.87
CA LEU A 61 -10.22 8.13 -8.16
C LEU A 61 -11.60 8.69 -8.45
N THR A 62 -11.85 9.04 -9.71
CA THR A 62 -13.18 9.41 -10.15
C THR A 62 -14.09 8.18 -10.23
N ALA A 63 -15.41 8.38 -10.30
CA ALA A 63 -16.36 7.28 -10.45
C ALA A 63 -16.06 6.46 -11.73
N ARG A 64 -15.71 7.10 -12.82
CA ARG A 64 -15.35 6.41 -14.07
C ARG A 64 -14.05 5.63 -13.92
N GLU A 65 -13.05 6.19 -13.27
CA GLU A 65 -11.79 5.51 -12.99
C GLU A 65 -12.01 4.26 -12.13
N THR A 66 -12.86 4.36 -11.14
CA THR A 66 -13.23 3.21 -10.30
C THR A 66 -13.90 2.11 -11.13
N GLN A 67 -14.82 2.47 -12.04
CA GLN A 67 -15.45 1.51 -12.94
C GLN A 67 -14.44 0.82 -13.85
N VAL A 68 -13.51 1.58 -14.42
CA VAL A 68 -12.44 1.00 -15.25
C VAL A 68 -11.58 0.05 -14.42
N LEU A 69 -11.21 0.45 -13.23
CA LEU A 69 -10.36 -0.36 -12.34
C LEU A 69 -11.04 -1.67 -11.94
N GLU A 70 -12.34 -1.64 -11.66
CA GLU A 70 -13.12 -2.85 -11.35
C GLU A 70 -13.09 -3.85 -12.52
N LEU A 71 -13.24 -3.36 -13.75
CA LEU A 71 -13.19 -4.20 -14.94
C LEU A 71 -11.78 -4.74 -15.20
N VAL A 72 -10.76 -3.95 -14.89
CA VAL A 72 -9.37 -4.44 -14.92
C VAL A 72 -9.16 -5.57 -13.91
N ALA A 73 -9.71 -5.42 -12.72
CA ALA A 73 -9.62 -6.44 -11.68
C ALA A 73 -10.35 -7.73 -12.07
N ASP A 74 -11.43 -7.61 -12.85
CA ASP A 74 -12.16 -8.75 -13.42
C ASP A 74 -11.41 -9.44 -14.57
N GLY A 75 -10.27 -8.90 -14.97
CA GLY A 75 -9.43 -9.50 -16.00
C GLY A 75 -9.75 -9.09 -17.44
N LEU A 76 -10.60 -8.10 -17.64
CA LEU A 76 -10.97 -7.67 -18.99
C LEU A 76 -9.83 -6.90 -19.67
N PRO A 77 -9.54 -7.21 -20.96
CA PRO A 77 -8.63 -6.38 -21.74
C PRO A 77 -9.26 -5.04 -22.11
N ASN A 78 -8.45 -4.05 -22.47
CA ASN A 78 -8.92 -2.70 -22.78
C ASN A 78 -10.07 -2.65 -23.78
N LYS A 79 -10.02 -3.50 -24.80
CA LYS A 79 -11.04 -3.56 -25.83
C LYS A 79 -12.42 -3.93 -25.26
N LEU A 80 -12.46 -4.89 -24.34
CA LEU A 80 -13.70 -5.29 -23.69
C LEU A 80 -14.17 -4.26 -22.66
N ILE A 81 -13.25 -3.60 -21.98
CA ILE A 81 -13.58 -2.49 -21.09
C ILE A 81 -14.22 -1.36 -21.89
N ALA A 82 -13.63 -1.01 -23.01
CA ALA A 82 -14.17 0.00 -23.92
C ALA A 82 -15.59 -0.33 -24.37
N SER A 83 -15.83 -1.57 -24.78
CA SER A 83 -17.17 -2.04 -25.17
C SER A 83 -18.15 -1.97 -24.01
N ALA A 84 -17.75 -2.40 -22.83
CA ALA A 84 -18.60 -2.42 -21.64
C ALA A 84 -19.02 -1.00 -21.21
N LEU A 85 -18.14 -0.04 -21.37
CA LEU A 85 -18.38 1.35 -20.96
C LEU A 85 -18.89 2.25 -22.09
N GLY A 86 -18.93 1.74 -23.32
CA GLY A 86 -19.36 2.53 -24.47
C GLY A 86 -18.39 3.65 -24.85
N VAL A 87 -17.09 3.41 -24.67
CA VAL A 87 -16.02 4.38 -24.98
C VAL A 87 -15.00 3.74 -25.94
N SER A 88 -14.03 4.54 -26.41
CA SER A 88 -12.97 4.02 -27.27
C SER A 88 -11.84 3.39 -26.44
N ASP A 89 -11.03 2.53 -27.10
CA ASP A 89 -9.83 1.95 -26.51
C ASP A 89 -8.87 3.04 -26.03
N GLU A 90 -8.75 4.12 -26.77
CA GLU A 90 -7.90 5.26 -26.42
C GLU A 90 -8.37 5.93 -25.11
N THR A 91 -9.68 6.04 -24.93
CA THR A 91 -10.27 6.57 -23.71
C THR A 91 -9.95 5.67 -22.50
N VAL A 92 -10.02 4.35 -22.69
CA VAL A 92 -9.64 3.39 -21.63
C VAL A 92 -8.17 3.54 -21.29
N LYS A 93 -7.28 3.65 -22.28
CA LYS A 93 -5.85 3.87 -22.03
C LYS A 93 -5.59 5.15 -21.26
N PHE A 94 -6.32 6.23 -21.61
CA PHE A 94 -6.24 7.50 -20.90
C PHE A 94 -6.62 7.33 -19.43
N HIS A 95 -7.74 6.67 -19.15
CA HIS A 95 -8.16 6.41 -17.77
C HIS A 95 -7.15 5.54 -17.02
N LEU A 96 -6.60 4.51 -17.66
CA LEU A 96 -5.60 3.65 -17.04
C LEU A 96 -4.33 4.43 -16.68
N GLY A 97 -3.87 5.31 -17.56
CA GLY A 97 -2.72 6.18 -17.27
C GLY A 97 -2.95 7.05 -16.05
N SER A 98 -4.13 7.64 -15.95
CA SER A 98 -4.52 8.45 -14.80
C SER A 98 -4.59 7.61 -13.51
N ILE A 99 -5.22 6.43 -13.57
CA ILE A 99 -5.33 5.50 -12.45
C ILE A 99 -3.94 5.08 -11.95
N PHE A 100 -3.07 4.69 -12.86
CA PHE A 100 -1.71 4.26 -12.51
C PHE A 100 -0.93 5.39 -11.84
N GLY A 101 -1.06 6.61 -12.33
CA GLY A 101 -0.44 7.78 -11.72
C GLY A 101 -0.96 8.03 -10.31
N LYS A 102 -2.26 7.95 -10.10
CA LYS A 102 -2.89 8.17 -8.79
C LYS A 102 -2.54 7.07 -7.77
N LEU A 103 -2.44 5.82 -8.21
CA LEU A 103 -2.09 4.69 -7.35
C LEU A 103 -0.57 4.53 -7.16
N GLY A 104 0.23 5.20 -7.98
CA GLY A 104 1.66 4.95 -8.01
C GLY A 104 2.00 3.57 -8.56
N ALA A 105 1.15 3.03 -9.44
CA ALA A 105 1.29 1.69 -9.98
C ALA A 105 2.14 1.67 -11.25
N SER A 106 2.92 0.59 -11.43
CA SER A 106 3.81 0.42 -12.59
C SER A 106 3.12 -0.29 -13.75
N ASN A 107 2.08 -1.07 -13.50
CA ASN A 107 1.35 -1.88 -14.50
C ASN A 107 -0.03 -2.26 -13.98
N ARG A 108 -0.79 -3.00 -14.81
CA ARG A 108 -2.16 -3.43 -14.47
C ARG A 108 -2.23 -4.27 -13.21
N THR A 109 -1.37 -5.25 -13.09
CA THR A 109 -1.33 -6.16 -11.93
C THR A 109 -1.01 -5.40 -10.66
N ASP A 110 -0.04 -4.50 -10.71
CA ASP A 110 0.34 -3.66 -9.58
C ASP A 110 -0.81 -2.72 -9.19
N ALA A 111 -1.53 -2.17 -10.18
CA ALA A 111 -2.68 -1.31 -9.93
C ALA A 111 -3.79 -2.05 -9.20
N VAL A 112 -4.13 -3.26 -9.63
CA VAL A 112 -5.15 -4.09 -8.97
C VAL A 112 -4.73 -4.44 -7.55
N ARG A 113 -3.48 -4.84 -7.37
CA ARG A 113 -2.93 -5.17 -6.05
C ARG A 113 -3.04 -3.99 -5.08
N ARG A 114 -2.63 -2.80 -5.53
CA ARG A 114 -2.70 -1.58 -4.71
C ARG A 114 -4.13 -1.18 -4.40
N ALA A 115 -5.03 -1.32 -5.37
CA ALA A 115 -6.44 -1.00 -5.19
C ALA A 115 -7.12 -1.93 -4.18
N LEU A 116 -6.81 -3.22 -4.21
CA LEU A 116 -7.32 -4.20 -3.23
C LEU A 116 -6.84 -3.88 -1.81
N ARG A 117 -5.58 -3.54 -1.66
CA ARG A 117 -5.02 -3.17 -0.35
C ARG A 117 -5.65 -1.91 0.23
N ARG A 118 -6.03 -0.97 -0.62
CA ARG A 118 -6.66 0.30 -0.21
C ARG A 118 -8.17 0.20 -0.12
N HIS A 119 -8.74 -0.97 -0.37
CA HIS A 119 -10.20 -1.21 -0.39
C HIS A 119 -10.93 -0.31 -1.38
N LEU A 120 -10.29 0.01 -2.51
CA LEU A 120 -10.90 0.81 -3.57
C LEU A 120 -11.79 -0.02 -4.48
N ILE A 121 -11.56 -1.32 -4.52
CA ILE A 121 -12.36 -2.30 -5.26
C ILE A 121 -12.66 -3.49 -4.35
N PRO A 122 -13.79 -4.19 -4.55
CA PRO A 122 -14.13 -5.36 -3.74
C PRO A 122 -13.23 -6.56 -4.08
N LEU A 123 -13.06 -7.43 -3.10
CA LEU A 123 -12.36 -8.68 -3.28
C LEU A 123 -13.18 -9.66 -4.11
#